data_4481818338c6ce229f17325ed869e394
#
_entry.id   4481818338c6ce229f17325ed869e394
#
_cell.length_a   1.000
_cell.length_b   1.000
_cell.length_c   1.000
_cell.angle_alpha   90.00
_cell.angle_beta   90.00
_cell.angle_gamma   90.00
#
_symmetry.space_group_name_H-M   'P 1'
#
loop_
_entity.id
_entity.type
_entity.pdbx_description
1 polymer ?
#
loop_
_entity_poly.entity_id
_entity_poly.type
_entity_poly.pdbx_seq_one_letter_code
_entity_poly.pdbx_strand_id
1 'polypeptide(L)'
;RTFGVSAQIGDSFSKLSASFKKRKYYSQARQYSYRFFFGALTNKTNTNNFNFGISRVNDYSFNYNLLGRSETTGIFSQQYVKGDAGFKSFIPVVQANQWVLASNLSTTIWRGLEMYGDLGFVKNKEKDASFIYDAGIGLNLVQDYLQLYFPVYSNLGWEVNDNKYSSKIRFTLSLKGNDIISLFTRSWF
;
A
#
# COMPACT_ATOMS: atom_id res chain seq x y z
N ARG A 1 -5.35 10.12 -14.79
CA ARG A 1 -6.38 9.16 -14.31
C ARG A 1 -5.98 7.79 -14.81
N THR A 2 -6.02 6.78 -13.96
CA THR A 2 -5.76 5.39 -14.34
C THR A 2 -6.90 4.54 -13.81
N PHE A 3 -7.43 3.71 -14.68
CA PHE A 3 -8.41 2.69 -14.33
C PHE A 3 -7.81 1.32 -14.66
N GLY A 4 -7.94 0.36 -13.78
CA GLY A 4 -7.44 -0.99 -13.96
C GLY A 4 -8.49 -2.01 -13.52
N VAL A 5 -8.64 -3.05 -14.31
CA VAL A 5 -9.44 -4.24 -13.98
C VAL A 5 -8.55 -5.44 -14.17
N SER A 6 -8.62 -6.39 -13.26
CA SER A 6 -7.90 -7.66 -13.33
C SER A 6 -8.84 -8.80 -12.96
N ALA A 7 -8.81 -9.84 -13.76
CA ALA A 7 -9.49 -11.09 -13.48
C ALA A 7 -8.47 -12.23 -13.56
N GLN A 8 -8.46 -13.07 -12.54
CA GLN A 8 -7.66 -14.30 -12.47
C GLN A 8 -8.62 -15.46 -12.18
N ILE A 9 -8.60 -16.43 -13.05
CA ILE A 9 -9.47 -17.58 -12.96
C ILE A 9 -8.60 -18.84 -12.98
N GLY A 10 -8.76 -19.66 -11.98
CA GLY A 10 -8.14 -20.99 -11.86
C GLY A 10 -9.20 -22.03 -11.54
N ASP A 11 -8.80 -23.29 -11.52
CA ASP A 11 -9.72 -24.42 -11.29
C ASP A 11 -10.43 -24.34 -9.93
N SER A 12 -9.76 -23.77 -8.93
CA SER A 12 -10.24 -23.70 -7.55
C SER A 12 -10.60 -22.31 -7.08
N PHE A 13 -10.32 -21.25 -7.86
CA PHE A 13 -10.57 -19.87 -7.44
C PHE A 13 -10.93 -18.96 -8.62
N SER A 14 -11.62 -17.89 -8.29
CA SER A 14 -11.81 -16.74 -9.19
C SER A 14 -11.55 -15.46 -8.42
N LYS A 15 -10.59 -14.64 -8.86
CA LYS A 15 -10.21 -13.37 -8.25
C LYS A 15 -10.49 -12.25 -9.24
N LEU A 16 -11.36 -11.32 -8.86
CA LEU A 16 -11.70 -10.13 -9.63
C LEU A 16 -11.27 -8.90 -8.84
N SER A 17 -10.65 -7.95 -9.50
CA SER A 17 -10.35 -6.66 -8.89
C SER A 17 -10.53 -5.50 -9.86
N ALA A 18 -10.89 -4.35 -9.30
CA ALA A 18 -10.97 -3.09 -10.00
C ALA A 18 -10.27 -2.00 -9.20
N SER A 19 -9.57 -1.12 -9.87
CA SER A 19 -8.91 0.02 -9.23
C SER A 19 -9.08 1.28 -10.06
N PHE A 20 -9.28 2.38 -9.37
CA PHE A 20 -9.31 3.71 -9.96
C PHE A 20 -8.32 4.60 -9.20
N LYS A 21 -7.42 5.26 -9.91
CA LYS A 21 -6.45 6.20 -9.35
C LYS A 21 -6.52 7.53 -10.08
N LYS A 22 -6.53 8.61 -9.34
CA LYS A 22 -6.35 9.97 -9.87
C LYS A 22 -5.31 10.71 -9.05
N ARG A 23 -4.39 11.36 -9.76
CA ARG A 23 -3.41 12.31 -9.20
C ARG A 23 -3.64 13.64 -9.91
N LYS A 24 -3.70 14.73 -9.19
CA LYS A 24 -3.80 16.08 -9.73
C LYS A 24 -2.80 16.97 -9.01
N TYR A 25 -2.03 17.70 -9.81
CA TYR A 25 -1.14 18.76 -9.32
C TYR A 25 -1.92 20.06 -9.30
N TYR A 26 -1.86 20.80 -8.20
CA TYR A 26 -2.46 22.13 -8.06
C TYR A 26 -1.40 23.23 -7.93
N SER A 27 -0.12 22.86 -7.82
CA SER A 27 1.06 23.69 -8.05
C SER A 27 2.24 22.80 -8.45
N GLN A 28 3.39 23.42 -8.78
CA GLN A 28 4.59 22.67 -9.20
C GLN A 28 5.06 21.61 -8.17
N ALA A 29 4.87 21.89 -6.87
CA ALA A 29 5.31 20.99 -5.78
C ALA A 29 4.16 20.38 -4.96
N ARG A 30 2.92 20.63 -5.32
CA ARG A 30 1.76 20.20 -4.53
C ARG A 30 0.81 19.38 -5.36
N GLN A 31 0.42 18.24 -4.80
CA GLN A 31 -0.50 17.30 -5.43
C GLN A 31 -1.50 16.73 -4.43
N TYR A 32 -2.61 16.27 -4.93
CA TYR A 32 -3.43 15.32 -4.22
C TYR A 32 -3.60 14.07 -5.06
N SER A 33 -3.69 12.94 -4.40
CA SER A 33 -4.01 11.68 -5.03
C SER A 33 -5.10 10.95 -4.27
N TYR A 34 -5.95 10.27 -5.01
CA TYR A 34 -6.86 9.31 -4.43
C TYR A 34 -6.91 8.06 -5.29
N ARG A 35 -7.12 6.95 -4.61
CA ARG A 35 -7.27 5.64 -5.22
C ARG A 35 -8.42 4.92 -4.55
N PHE A 36 -9.25 4.30 -5.35
CA PHE A 36 -10.24 3.33 -4.91
C PHE A 36 -9.84 1.95 -5.43
N PHE A 37 -10.02 0.95 -4.59
CA PHE A 37 -9.78 -0.43 -4.93
C PHE A 37 -10.95 -1.28 -4.44
N PHE A 38 -11.40 -2.17 -5.29
CA PHE A 38 -12.36 -3.21 -4.96
C PHE A 38 -11.78 -4.55 -5.40
N GLY A 39 -11.90 -5.56 -4.57
CA GLY A 39 -11.51 -6.92 -4.87
C GLY A 39 -12.53 -7.92 -4.33
N ALA A 40 -12.85 -8.93 -5.12
CA ALA A 40 -13.69 -10.06 -4.71
C ALA A 40 -13.02 -11.37 -5.11
N LEU A 41 -13.05 -12.33 -4.20
CA LEU A 41 -12.44 -13.63 -4.36
C LEU A 41 -13.47 -14.71 -4.04
N THR A 42 -13.68 -15.61 -5.00
CA THR A 42 -14.40 -16.85 -4.79
C THR A 42 -13.39 -17.99 -4.76
N ASN A 43 -13.27 -18.66 -3.65
CA ASN A 43 -12.34 -19.77 -3.45
C ASN A 43 -13.12 -21.02 -3.04
N LYS A 44 -12.98 -22.10 -3.79
CA LYS A 44 -13.63 -23.40 -3.53
C LYS A 44 -12.87 -24.21 -2.49
N THR A 45 -11.59 -23.96 -2.33
CA THR A 45 -10.72 -24.63 -1.35
C THR A 45 -10.45 -23.74 -0.16
N ASN A 46 -10.28 -24.29 1.03
CA ASN A 46 -9.94 -23.52 2.24
C ASN A 46 -8.45 -23.13 2.31
N THR A 47 -7.75 -23.14 1.20
CA THR A 47 -6.34 -22.74 1.18
C THR A 47 -6.21 -21.21 1.23
N ASN A 48 -5.46 -20.73 2.20
CA ASN A 48 -5.16 -19.29 2.36
C ASN A 48 -4.19 -18.73 1.30
N ASN A 49 -3.95 -19.47 0.23
CA ASN A 49 -2.93 -19.12 -0.76
C ASN A 49 -3.38 -17.98 -1.71
N PHE A 50 -4.69 -17.79 -1.84
CA PHE A 50 -5.23 -16.75 -2.72
C PHE A 50 -5.98 -15.72 -1.88
N ASN A 51 -5.46 -14.50 -1.82
CA ASN A 51 -6.07 -13.42 -1.06
C ASN A 51 -5.63 -12.05 -1.61
N PHE A 52 -6.22 -10.99 -1.09
CA PHE A 52 -5.79 -9.61 -1.34
C PHE A 52 -4.87 -9.15 -0.21
N GLY A 53 -3.71 -8.60 -0.56
CA GLY A 53 -2.82 -7.97 0.40
C GLY A 53 -3.36 -6.63 0.87
N ILE A 54 -3.46 -6.43 2.18
CA ILE A 54 -3.96 -5.19 2.78
C ILE A 54 -2.82 -4.21 3.03
N SER A 55 -1.96 -4.50 3.99
CA SER A 55 -0.81 -3.67 4.36
C SER A 55 0.53 -4.26 3.89
N ARG A 56 0.51 -5.46 3.36
CA ARG A 56 1.67 -6.15 2.78
C ARG A 56 1.28 -6.79 1.47
N VAL A 57 2.27 -7.01 0.61
CA VAL A 57 2.07 -7.76 -0.62
C VAL A 57 1.89 -9.23 -0.28
N ASN A 58 0.89 -9.83 -0.87
CA ASN A 58 0.75 -11.26 -0.89
C ASN A 58 1.35 -11.79 -2.19
N ASP A 59 2.51 -12.39 -2.09
CA ASP A 59 3.23 -12.81 -3.28
C ASP A 59 3.24 -14.33 -3.44
N TYR A 60 2.16 -14.85 -3.91
CA TYR A 60 2.04 -16.22 -4.36
C TYR A 60 2.35 -16.39 -5.86
N SER A 61 2.39 -15.30 -6.61
CA SER A 61 2.57 -15.32 -8.07
C SER A 61 3.97 -14.90 -8.53
N PHE A 62 4.88 -14.64 -7.61
CA PHE A 62 6.25 -14.16 -7.91
C PHE A 62 6.31 -12.86 -8.72
N ASN A 63 5.24 -12.07 -8.69
CA ASN A 63 5.14 -10.84 -9.46
C ASN A 63 6.04 -9.70 -8.95
N TYR A 64 6.60 -9.85 -7.75
CA TYR A 64 7.37 -8.82 -7.08
C TYR A 64 8.71 -9.35 -6.60
N ASN A 65 9.77 -8.87 -7.19
CA ASN A 65 11.13 -9.03 -6.67
C ASN A 65 11.43 -7.84 -5.75
N LEU A 66 11.32 -8.06 -4.45
CA LEU A 66 11.51 -7.04 -3.45
C LEU A 66 12.69 -7.37 -2.55
N LEU A 67 13.57 -6.39 -2.40
CA LEU A 67 14.62 -6.46 -1.41
C LEU A 67 13.98 -6.51 -0.01
N GLY A 68 14.44 -7.40 0.85
CA GLY A 68 13.90 -7.56 2.21
C GLY A 68 12.52 -8.18 2.32
N ARG A 69 12.00 -8.80 1.30
CA ARG A 69 10.66 -9.37 1.25
C ARG A 69 10.38 -10.44 2.30
N SER A 70 11.35 -11.26 2.59
CA SER A 70 11.30 -12.31 3.61
C SER A 70 11.75 -11.84 5.00
N GLU A 71 12.24 -10.61 5.10
CA GLU A 71 12.75 -10.08 6.37
C GLU A 71 11.60 -9.79 7.34
N THR A 72 11.74 -10.24 8.57
CA THR A 72 10.80 -9.95 9.67
C THR A 72 11.33 -8.89 10.63
N THR A 73 12.62 -8.60 10.57
CA THR A 73 13.33 -7.64 11.40
C THR A 73 14.29 -6.78 10.58
N GLY A 74 14.80 -5.72 11.16
CA GLY A 74 15.73 -4.81 10.49
C GLY A 74 15.06 -3.85 9.52
N ILE A 75 15.87 -3.02 8.88
CA ILE A 75 15.39 -1.92 8.03
C ILE A 75 14.59 -2.39 6.82
N PHE A 76 14.95 -3.51 6.23
CA PHE A 76 14.23 -4.02 5.05
C PHE A 76 12.83 -4.55 5.36
N SER A 77 12.56 -4.95 6.62
CA SER A 77 11.21 -5.32 7.06
C SER A 77 10.23 -4.14 6.99
N GLN A 78 10.76 -2.92 7.01
CA GLN A 78 10.00 -1.68 6.93
C GLN A 78 9.74 -1.22 5.50
N GLN A 79 10.28 -1.91 4.50
CA GLN A 79 9.99 -1.58 3.11
C GLN A 79 8.50 -1.74 2.82
N TYR A 80 7.90 -0.64 2.38
CA TYR A 80 6.51 -0.64 1.94
C TYR A 80 6.44 -0.95 0.46
N VAL A 81 5.82 -2.05 0.16
CA VAL A 81 5.37 -2.34 -1.18
C VAL A 81 3.86 -2.32 -1.18
N LYS A 82 3.31 -1.56 -2.09
CA LYS A 82 1.89 -1.34 -2.18
C LYS A 82 1.16 -2.64 -2.45
N GLY A 83 0.46 -3.13 -1.44
CA GLY A 83 -0.49 -4.23 -1.57
C GLY A 83 -1.74 -3.83 -2.35
N ASP A 84 -2.64 -4.78 -2.54
CA ASP A 84 -3.89 -4.58 -3.26
C ASP A 84 -4.72 -3.44 -2.64
N ALA A 85 -4.95 -3.45 -1.33
CA ALA A 85 -5.69 -2.42 -0.63
C ALA A 85 -4.87 -1.14 -0.36
N GLY A 86 -3.53 -1.24 -0.30
CA GLY A 86 -2.61 -0.10 -0.27
C GLY A 86 -2.50 0.64 1.05
N PHE A 87 -2.80 -0.02 2.17
CA PHE A 87 -2.62 0.53 3.52
C PHE A 87 -1.13 0.66 3.84
N LYS A 88 -0.76 1.79 4.43
CA LYS A 88 0.63 2.13 4.68
C LYS A 88 1.10 1.70 6.07
N SER A 89 0.20 1.68 7.05
CA SER A 89 0.51 1.21 8.41
C SER A 89 0.42 -0.31 8.53
N PHE A 90 1.03 -0.85 9.56
CA PHE A 90 0.81 -2.24 9.95
C PHE A 90 -0.53 -2.35 10.66
N ILE A 91 -1.49 -2.98 10.04
CA ILE A 91 -2.82 -3.21 10.60
C ILE A 91 -3.00 -4.69 10.95
N PRO A 92 -3.87 -5.02 11.93
CA PRO A 92 -4.06 -6.41 12.38
C PRO A 92 -4.55 -7.35 11.28
N VAL A 93 -5.34 -6.82 10.35
CA VAL A 93 -5.85 -7.60 9.21
C VAL A 93 -4.89 -7.46 8.04
N VAL A 94 -4.05 -8.46 7.85
CA VAL A 94 -2.99 -8.44 6.81
C VAL A 94 -3.54 -8.77 5.43
N GLN A 95 -4.59 -9.59 5.36
CA GLN A 95 -5.10 -10.16 4.11
C GLN A 95 -6.63 -10.25 4.11
N ALA A 96 -7.24 -10.19 2.93
CA ALA A 96 -8.65 -10.45 2.69
C ALA A 96 -8.83 -11.64 1.72
N ASN A 97 -9.54 -12.67 2.15
CA ASN A 97 -9.76 -13.88 1.36
C ASN A 97 -11.17 -14.02 0.79
N GLN A 98 -12.03 -13.02 0.97
CA GLN A 98 -13.36 -12.99 0.38
C GLN A 98 -13.59 -11.71 -0.43
N TRP A 99 -13.57 -10.56 0.18
CA TRP A 99 -13.62 -9.28 -0.52
C TRP A 99 -12.94 -8.15 0.25
N VAL A 100 -12.57 -7.12 -0.46
CA VAL A 100 -11.96 -5.90 0.08
C VAL A 100 -12.43 -4.69 -0.69
N LEU A 101 -12.73 -3.63 0.04
CA LEU A 101 -12.97 -2.29 -0.49
C LEU A 101 -11.99 -1.34 0.20
N ALA A 102 -11.23 -0.57 -0.56
CA ALA A 102 -10.26 0.35 0.00
C ALA A 102 -10.26 1.71 -0.71
N SER A 103 -10.02 2.76 0.05
CA SER A 103 -9.84 4.12 -0.39
C SER A 103 -8.55 4.67 0.19
N ASN A 104 -7.63 5.10 -0.67
CA ASN A 104 -6.37 5.69 -0.28
C ASN A 104 -6.33 7.15 -0.71
N LEU A 105 -6.07 8.04 0.21
CA LEU A 105 -6.02 9.49 0.01
C LEU A 105 -4.64 10.01 0.40
N SER A 106 -4.11 10.95 -0.36
CA SER A 106 -2.95 11.73 0.06
C SER A 106 -2.99 13.14 -0.51
N THR A 107 -2.46 14.08 0.23
CA THR A 107 -2.34 15.48 -0.18
C THR A 107 -1.04 16.08 0.32
N THR A 108 -0.37 16.84 -0.52
CA THR A 108 0.85 17.58 -0.14
C THR A 108 0.44 18.79 0.69
N ILE A 109 1.02 18.90 1.88
CA ILE A 109 0.86 20.05 2.77
C ILE A 109 1.92 21.11 2.45
N TRP A 110 3.19 20.69 2.38
CA TRP A 110 4.31 21.57 2.16
C TRP A 110 5.50 20.80 1.57
N ARG A 111 6.13 21.33 0.48
CA ARG A 111 7.39 20.84 -0.13
C ARG A 111 7.70 19.36 0.10
N GLY A 112 6.99 18.43 -0.44
CA GLY A 112 7.27 17.00 -0.26
C GLY A 112 6.73 16.39 1.04
N LEU A 113 6.20 17.20 1.95
CA LEU A 113 5.47 16.72 3.12
C LEU A 113 4.01 16.46 2.72
N GLU A 114 3.54 15.24 2.91
CA GLU A 114 2.18 14.81 2.58
C GLU A 114 1.45 14.33 3.83
N MET A 115 0.15 14.54 3.86
CA MET A 115 -0.75 13.76 4.73
C MET A 115 -1.36 12.63 3.92
N TYR A 116 -1.52 11.48 4.54
CA TYR A 116 -2.27 10.38 3.96
C TYR A 116 -3.31 9.82 4.92
N GLY A 117 -4.33 9.21 4.36
CA GLY A 117 -5.33 8.44 5.07
C GLY A 117 -5.85 7.31 4.19
N ASP A 118 -5.93 6.13 4.76
CA ASP A 118 -6.42 4.94 4.10
C ASP A 118 -7.62 4.40 4.89
N LEU A 119 -8.70 4.09 4.19
CA LEU A 119 -9.95 3.58 4.76
C LEU A 119 -10.36 2.33 3.99
N GLY A 120 -10.94 1.36 4.66
CA GLY A 120 -11.43 0.18 3.95
C GLY A 120 -12.31 -0.74 4.77
N PHE A 121 -12.93 -1.64 4.05
CA PHE A 121 -13.67 -2.77 4.60
C PHE A 121 -13.07 -4.05 4.05
N VAL A 122 -12.90 -5.02 4.91
CA VAL A 122 -12.38 -6.34 4.56
C VAL A 122 -13.28 -7.43 5.09
N LYS A 123 -13.43 -8.46 4.31
CA LYS A 123 -14.17 -9.66 4.71
C LYS A 123 -13.31 -10.90 4.48
N ASN A 124 -13.15 -11.66 5.53
CA ASN A 124 -12.58 -13.00 5.48
C ASN A 124 -13.67 -14.05 5.70
N LYS A 125 -13.44 -15.26 5.18
CA LYS A 125 -14.30 -16.41 5.52
C LYS A 125 -14.34 -16.56 7.04
N GLU A 126 -15.49 -16.93 7.57
CA GLU A 126 -15.69 -17.20 9.00
C GLU A 126 -15.50 -15.99 9.95
N LYS A 127 -15.34 -14.80 9.43
CA LYS A 127 -15.24 -13.56 10.21
C LYS A 127 -16.19 -12.53 9.68
N ASP A 128 -16.71 -11.67 10.54
CA ASP A 128 -17.50 -10.53 10.11
C ASP A 128 -16.67 -9.52 9.34
N ALA A 129 -17.35 -8.69 8.54
CA ALA A 129 -16.69 -7.60 7.84
C ALA A 129 -16.09 -6.62 8.85
N SER A 130 -14.84 -6.29 8.67
CA SER A 130 -14.10 -5.38 9.55
C SER A 130 -13.80 -4.08 8.84
N PHE A 131 -14.03 -2.96 9.52
CA PHE A 131 -13.58 -1.65 9.09
C PHE A 131 -12.12 -1.45 9.49
N ILE A 132 -11.30 -1.04 8.54
CA ILE A 132 -9.88 -0.79 8.73
C ILE A 132 -9.53 0.62 8.29
N TYR A 133 -8.63 1.25 9.02
CA TYR A 133 -8.16 2.60 8.71
C TYR A 133 -6.74 2.82 9.18
N ASP A 134 -6.06 3.72 8.49
CA ASP A 134 -4.81 4.32 8.95
C ASP A 134 -4.68 5.76 8.45
N ALA A 135 -3.86 6.53 9.15
CA ALA A 135 -3.52 7.89 8.77
C ALA A 135 -2.11 8.24 9.26
N GLY A 136 -1.44 9.09 8.52
CA GLY A 136 -0.10 9.49 8.89
C GLY A 136 0.46 10.58 7.98
N ILE A 137 1.76 10.77 8.13
CA ILE A 137 2.55 11.75 7.38
C ILE A 137 3.48 11.01 6.44
N GLY A 138 3.54 11.46 5.20
CA GLY A 138 4.47 11.02 4.18
C GLY A 138 5.52 12.07 3.91
N LEU A 139 6.76 11.67 3.73
CA LEU A 139 7.84 12.55 3.30
C LEU A 139 8.40 12.05 1.97
N ASN A 140 8.18 12.80 0.92
CA ASN A 140 8.76 12.57 -0.40
C ASN A 140 10.17 13.17 -0.45
N LEU A 141 11.17 12.34 -0.23
CA LEU A 141 12.58 12.77 -0.34
C LEU A 141 13.00 12.91 -1.79
N VAL A 142 12.65 11.92 -2.61
CA VAL A 142 12.81 11.98 -4.06
C VAL A 142 11.49 11.52 -4.67
N GLN A 143 10.86 12.41 -5.42
CA GLN A 143 9.53 12.17 -5.95
C GLN A 143 9.46 10.91 -6.80
N ASP A 144 8.51 10.04 -6.47
CA ASP A 144 8.26 8.74 -7.10
C ASP A 144 9.38 7.68 -6.91
N TYR A 145 10.47 8.00 -6.18
CA TYR A 145 11.58 7.09 -5.93
C TYR A 145 11.75 6.71 -4.47
N LEU A 146 11.84 7.71 -3.58
CA LEU A 146 12.05 7.48 -2.15
C LEU A 146 11.04 8.27 -1.35
N GLN A 147 10.19 7.54 -0.66
CA GLN A 147 9.18 8.09 0.25
C GLN A 147 9.29 7.41 1.60
N LEU A 148 9.12 8.18 2.66
CA LEU A 148 8.99 7.69 4.02
C LEU A 148 7.54 7.89 4.49
N TYR A 149 7.03 6.94 5.25
CA TYR A 149 5.70 6.98 5.85
C TYR A 149 5.82 6.86 7.35
N PHE A 150 5.25 7.83 8.04
CA PHE A 150 5.19 7.94 9.49
C PHE A 150 3.73 7.73 9.91
N PRO A 151 3.34 6.53 10.34
CA PRO A 151 1.99 6.27 10.79
C PRO A 151 1.71 7.05 12.07
N VAL A 152 0.54 7.67 12.15
CA VAL A 152 0.12 8.47 13.31
C VAL A 152 -1.00 7.78 14.05
N TYR A 153 -2.02 7.35 13.32
CA TYR A 153 -3.21 6.74 13.90
C TYR A 153 -3.74 5.61 13.02
N SER A 154 -4.12 4.50 13.63
CA SER A 154 -4.65 3.32 12.92
C SER A 154 -5.63 2.53 13.78
N ASN A 155 -6.08 1.38 13.32
CA ASN A 155 -6.82 0.41 14.12
C ASN A 155 -6.11 -0.02 15.41
N LEU A 156 -4.80 0.22 15.54
CA LEU A 156 -4.01 -0.03 16.76
C LEU A 156 -4.01 1.17 17.72
N GLY A 157 -4.69 2.28 17.37
CA GLY A 157 -4.71 3.52 18.12
C GLY A 157 -3.60 4.49 17.69
N TRP A 158 -3.09 5.28 18.64
CA TRP A 158 -2.02 6.25 18.40
C TRP A 158 -0.68 5.54 18.25
N GLU A 159 -0.20 5.41 17.03
CA GLU A 159 1.02 4.70 16.68
C GLU A 159 2.27 5.40 17.23
N VAL A 160 2.24 6.74 17.31
CA VAL A 160 3.36 7.57 17.80
C VAL A 160 3.69 7.35 19.27
N ASN A 161 2.76 6.79 20.04
CA ASN A 161 2.96 6.51 21.46
C ASN A 161 3.63 5.15 21.72
N ASP A 162 3.90 4.39 20.67
CA ASP A 162 4.52 3.08 20.81
C ASP A 162 6.03 3.22 21.09
N ASN A 163 6.53 2.50 22.10
CA ASN A 163 7.95 2.47 22.43
C ASN A 163 8.85 1.99 21.27
N LYS A 164 8.27 1.26 20.32
CA LYS A 164 8.96 0.77 19.11
C LYS A 164 8.51 1.52 17.85
N TYR A 165 8.15 2.80 17.98
CA TYR A 165 7.65 3.58 16.85
C TYR A 165 8.58 3.58 15.63
N SER A 166 9.90 3.59 15.86
CA SER A 166 10.87 3.53 14.76
C SER A 166 10.71 2.31 13.86
N SER A 167 10.27 1.18 14.38
CA SER A 167 10.01 -0.03 13.60
C SER A 167 8.72 0.04 12.78
N LYS A 168 7.85 1.00 13.05
CA LYS A 168 6.59 1.23 12.35
C LYS A 168 6.74 2.18 11.16
N ILE A 169 7.82 2.96 11.11
CA ILE A 169 8.14 3.81 9.97
C ILE A 169 8.37 2.91 8.76
N ARG A 170 7.78 3.26 7.63
CA ARG A 170 7.91 2.51 6.39
C ARG A 170 8.52 3.37 5.30
N PHE A 171 9.20 2.74 4.37
CA PHE A 171 9.75 3.44 3.21
C PHE A 171 9.39 2.72 1.90
N THR A 172 9.26 3.49 0.83
CA THR A 172 9.25 2.96 -0.52
C THR A 172 10.54 3.30 -1.21
N LEU A 173 11.11 2.34 -1.91
CA LEU A 173 12.22 2.54 -2.81
C LEU A 173 11.84 1.97 -4.17
N SER A 174 11.68 2.84 -5.17
CA SER A 174 11.34 2.45 -6.53
C SER A 174 12.58 2.59 -7.42
N LEU A 175 13.13 1.48 -7.86
CA LEU A 175 14.30 1.43 -8.74
C LEU A 175 13.87 0.86 -10.10
N LYS A 176 13.28 1.67 -10.95
CA LYS A 176 13.04 1.30 -12.34
C LYS A 176 14.32 1.58 -13.14
N GLY A 177 14.77 0.61 -13.95
CA GLY A 177 16.06 0.69 -14.63
C GLY A 177 16.28 1.97 -15.45
N ASN A 178 15.28 2.42 -16.20
CA ASN A 178 15.34 3.67 -16.97
C ASN A 178 15.40 4.92 -16.07
N ASP A 179 14.92 4.81 -14.85
CA ASP A 179 14.84 5.92 -13.91
C ASP A 179 16.14 6.11 -13.15
N ILE A 180 16.93 5.05 -12.95
CA ILE A 180 18.27 5.12 -12.33
C ILE A 180 19.19 5.97 -13.20
N ILE A 181 19.18 5.79 -14.52
CA ILE A 181 19.98 6.60 -15.44
C ILE A 181 19.56 8.06 -15.37
N SER A 182 18.27 8.35 -15.28
CA SER A 182 17.75 9.72 -15.17
C SER A 182 18.07 10.40 -13.85
N LEU A 183 18.25 9.64 -12.76
CA LEU A 183 18.72 10.15 -11.48
C LEU A 183 20.14 10.74 -11.56
N PHE A 184 21.02 10.07 -12.31
CA PHE A 184 22.40 10.51 -12.51
C PHE A 184 22.54 11.63 -13.57
N THR A 185 21.57 11.77 -14.46
CA THR A 185 21.59 12.77 -15.54
C THR A 185 20.79 14.03 -15.20
N ARG A 186 20.00 14.05 -14.12
CA ARG A 186 19.34 15.26 -13.66
C ARG A 186 20.36 16.24 -13.10
N SER A 187 20.47 17.40 -13.74
CA SER A 187 21.12 18.55 -13.11
C SER A 187 20.26 18.99 -11.90
N TRP A 188 20.86 19.01 -10.75
CA TRP A 188 20.24 19.37 -9.48
C TRP A 188 20.21 20.89 -9.21
N PHE A 189 20.28 21.70 -10.29
CA PHE A 189 20.32 23.17 -10.20
C PHE A 189 19.14 23.80 -10.91
#